data_0a7d9223ad8df2a2bc2ecc1e3f9a938a
#
_entry.id   0a7d9223ad8df2a2bc2ecc1e3f9a938a
#
_cell.length_a   1.000
_cell.length_b   1.000
_cell.length_c   1.000
_cell.angle_alpha   90.00
_cell.angle_beta   90.00
_cell.angle_gamma   90.00
#
_symmetry.space_group_name_H-M   'P 1'
#
loop_
_entity.id
_entity.type
_entity.pdbx_description
1 polymer ?
#
loop_
_entity_poly.entity_id
_entity_poly.type
_entity_poly.pdbx_seq_one_letter_code
_entity_poly.pdbx_strand_id
1 'polypeptide(L)'
;MNYTMASCSFGKDSLAMILRLIEENRPLDEVVFYDTGMEFQAIYNMRDKLLPLLKQKNIKYTELKPERPFLYDMLEKPVESKQKGMHNGYGWCGGVCRWGTTAKQKALDEYATQKRATVYIGIAKDETKRLIKKIEHYKKHPLVDWGMKEKDCLQYCIEKGYCWDENGVELYSILDRVSCWCCCNKNKKELYNIWLHLPQYWERLKELQSKLDRPMKQFCNKKYGHYGNVFDMEKAFLDMFIQQKGEVNDGD
;
A
#
# COMPACT_ATOMS: atom_id res chain seq x y z
N MET A 1 -5.14 -24.61 -22.23
CA MET A 1 -5.77 -23.48 -21.50
C MET A 1 -4.70 -22.43 -21.25
N ASN A 2 -5.05 -21.15 -21.37
CA ASN A 2 -4.08 -20.09 -21.02
C ASN A 2 -3.93 -20.05 -19.51
N TYR A 3 -2.70 -19.99 -19.02
CA TYR A 3 -2.41 -19.85 -17.58
C TYR A 3 -2.96 -18.53 -17.06
N THR A 4 -3.65 -18.53 -15.93
CA THR A 4 -4.31 -17.36 -15.37
C THR A 4 -3.75 -17.05 -13.98
N MET A 5 -3.35 -15.83 -13.73
CA MET A 5 -2.86 -15.40 -12.43
C MET A 5 -3.55 -14.11 -11.95
N ALA A 6 -3.66 -13.95 -10.64
CA ALA A 6 -4.11 -12.71 -10.02
C ALA A 6 -2.95 -12.01 -9.31
N SER A 7 -2.72 -10.73 -9.63
CA SER A 7 -1.83 -9.88 -8.83
C SER A 7 -2.55 -9.44 -7.58
N CYS A 8 -2.04 -9.84 -6.42
CA CYS A 8 -2.61 -9.55 -5.12
C CYS A 8 -1.70 -8.62 -4.30
N SER A 9 -2.26 -7.59 -3.73
CA SER A 9 -1.60 -6.76 -2.71
C SER A 9 -2.17 -6.97 -1.30
N PHE A 10 -3.15 -7.86 -1.18
CA PHE A 10 -3.96 -8.08 0.02
C PHE A 10 -4.67 -6.82 0.56
N GLY A 11 -4.72 -5.74 -0.23
CA GLY A 11 -5.66 -4.64 -0.01
C GLY A 11 -7.06 -5.01 -0.51
N LYS A 12 -8.07 -4.23 -0.11
CA LYS A 12 -9.50 -4.50 -0.33
C LYS A 12 -9.85 -4.88 -1.77
N ASP A 13 -9.33 -4.15 -2.76
CA ASP A 13 -9.72 -4.34 -4.16
C ASP A 13 -9.18 -5.66 -4.73
N SER A 14 -7.89 -5.94 -4.52
CA SER A 14 -7.28 -7.18 -4.98
C SER A 14 -7.82 -8.42 -4.26
N LEU A 15 -8.15 -8.28 -2.98
CA LEU A 15 -8.75 -9.37 -2.20
C LEU A 15 -10.19 -9.64 -2.63
N ALA A 16 -11.03 -8.60 -2.77
CA ALA A 16 -12.40 -8.74 -3.29
C ALA A 16 -12.41 -9.41 -4.66
N MET A 17 -11.52 -9.01 -5.55
CA MET A 17 -11.38 -9.64 -6.87
C MET A 17 -11.10 -11.13 -6.76
N ILE A 18 -10.13 -11.54 -5.94
CA ILE A 18 -9.76 -12.96 -5.80
C ILE A 18 -10.90 -13.77 -5.19
N LEU A 19 -11.52 -13.28 -4.13
CA LEU A 19 -12.63 -13.95 -3.47
C LEU A 19 -13.79 -14.17 -4.45
N ARG A 20 -14.12 -13.17 -5.26
CA ARG A 20 -15.20 -13.27 -6.23
C ARG A 20 -14.83 -14.15 -7.43
N LEU A 21 -13.60 -14.14 -7.92
CA LEU A 21 -13.13 -15.09 -8.92
C LEU A 21 -13.32 -16.55 -8.45
N ILE A 22 -12.98 -16.82 -7.18
CA ILE A 22 -13.14 -18.14 -6.57
C ILE A 22 -14.63 -18.50 -6.43
N GLU A 23 -15.46 -17.59 -5.96
CA GLU A 23 -16.90 -17.78 -5.79
C GLU A 23 -17.61 -18.08 -7.11
N GLU A 24 -17.27 -17.36 -8.17
CA GLU A 24 -17.79 -17.56 -9.51
C GLU A 24 -17.14 -18.73 -10.28
N ASN A 25 -16.21 -19.48 -9.65
CA ASN A 25 -15.43 -20.54 -10.26
C ASN A 25 -14.74 -20.12 -11.56
N ARG A 26 -14.26 -18.88 -11.63
CA ARG A 26 -13.48 -18.40 -12.79
C ARG A 26 -12.09 -19.02 -12.79
N PRO A 27 -11.49 -19.23 -13.99
CA PRO A 27 -10.14 -19.76 -14.09
C PRO A 27 -9.16 -18.90 -13.29
N LEU A 28 -8.46 -19.50 -12.34
CA LEU A 28 -7.43 -18.86 -11.50
C LEU A 28 -6.43 -19.94 -11.07
N ASP A 29 -5.27 -20.00 -11.73
CA ASP A 29 -4.24 -20.98 -11.46
C ASP A 29 -3.31 -20.55 -10.35
N GLU A 30 -3.09 -19.22 -10.22
CA GLU A 30 -2.10 -18.68 -9.28
C GLU A 30 -2.47 -17.29 -8.74
N VAL A 31 -2.20 -17.08 -7.45
CA VAL A 31 -2.21 -15.75 -6.81
C VAL A 31 -0.77 -15.36 -6.52
N VAL A 32 -0.36 -14.17 -7.02
CA VAL A 32 1.00 -13.66 -6.88
C VAL A 32 1.01 -12.38 -6.06
N PHE A 33 1.77 -12.41 -4.98
CA PHE A 33 2.04 -11.24 -4.11
C PHE A 33 3.48 -10.79 -4.29
N TYR A 34 3.70 -9.49 -4.41
CA TYR A 34 5.04 -8.91 -4.31
C TYR A 34 5.18 -8.22 -2.97
N ASP A 35 5.97 -8.84 -2.08
CA ASP A 35 6.23 -8.34 -0.75
C ASP A 35 7.41 -7.36 -0.76
N THR A 36 7.14 -6.12 -0.40
CA THR A 36 8.18 -5.08 -0.25
C THR A 36 8.89 -5.17 1.10
N GLY A 37 8.36 -5.92 2.06
CA GLY A 37 8.80 -5.95 3.46
C GLY A 37 8.37 -4.72 4.27
N MET A 38 7.56 -3.83 3.67
CA MET A 38 7.15 -2.56 4.30
C MET A 38 5.63 -2.41 4.44
N GLU A 39 4.91 -3.51 4.30
CA GLU A 39 3.45 -3.52 4.47
C GLU A 39 3.06 -3.44 5.95
N PHE A 40 1.83 -2.99 6.25
CA PHE A 40 1.25 -3.13 7.58
C PHE A 40 1.09 -4.61 7.94
N GLN A 41 1.14 -4.96 9.22
CA GLN A 41 0.94 -6.35 9.67
C GLN A 41 -0.43 -6.88 9.24
N ALA A 42 -1.45 -6.03 9.24
CA ALA A 42 -2.78 -6.39 8.76
C ALA A 42 -2.79 -6.97 7.33
N ILE A 43 -1.90 -6.53 6.44
CA ILE A 43 -1.76 -7.08 5.08
C ILE A 43 -1.28 -8.54 5.14
N TYR A 44 -0.28 -8.83 5.97
CA TYR A 44 0.21 -10.19 6.17
C TYR A 44 -0.84 -11.08 6.83
N ASN A 45 -1.62 -10.54 7.77
CA ASN A 45 -2.74 -11.25 8.38
C ASN A 45 -3.82 -11.63 7.33
N MET A 46 -4.12 -10.73 6.38
CA MET A 46 -5.04 -11.04 5.27
C MET A 46 -4.48 -12.11 4.34
N ARG A 47 -3.17 -12.06 4.05
CA ARG A 47 -2.48 -13.11 3.31
C ARG A 47 -2.67 -14.47 4.00
N ASP A 48 -2.30 -14.55 5.26
CA ASP A 48 -2.32 -15.80 6.02
C ASP A 48 -3.73 -16.37 6.16
N LYS A 49 -4.74 -15.49 6.24
CA LYS A 49 -6.16 -15.87 6.25
C LYS A 49 -6.65 -16.41 4.91
N LEU A 50 -6.11 -15.91 3.78
CA LEU A 50 -6.50 -16.36 2.45
C LEU A 50 -5.84 -17.70 2.05
N LEU A 51 -4.61 -17.96 2.51
CA LEU A 51 -3.82 -19.12 2.09
C LEU A 51 -4.55 -20.47 2.24
N PRO A 52 -5.28 -20.76 3.33
CA PRO A 52 -6.04 -22.03 3.44
C PRO A 52 -7.11 -22.18 2.35
N LEU A 53 -7.80 -21.10 1.98
CA LEU A 53 -8.79 -21.12 0.91
C LEU A 53 -8.15 -21.39 -0.45
N LEU A 54 -7.01 -20.75 -0.76
CA LEU A 54 -6.27 -21.02 -2.00
C LEU A 54 -5.84 -22.48 -2.08
N LYS A 55 -5.30 -23.03 -0.98
CA LYS A 55 -4.93 -24.45 -0.89
C LYS A 55 -6.13 -25.38 -1.14
N GLN A 56 -7.26 -25.10 -0.52
CA GLN A 56 -8.51 -25.88 -0.71
C GLN A 56 -8.97 -25.86 -2.16
N LYS A 57 -8.79 -24.75 -2.85
CA LYS A 57 -9.19 -24.58 -4.25
C LYS A 57 -8.12 -25.01 -5.26
N ASN A 58 -6.99 -25.58 -4.82
CA ASN A 58 -5.83 -25.92 -5.64
C ASN A 58 -5.25 -24.72 -6.43
N ILE A 59 -5.36 -23.51 -5.89
CA ILE A 59 -4.79 -22.30 -6.48
C ILE A 59 -3.39 -22.11 -5.89
N LYS A 60 -2.39 -22.01 -6.73
CA LYS A 60 -1.01 -21.79 -6.33
C LYS A 60 -0.87 -20.39 -5.71
N TYR A 61 -0.07 -20.28 -4.64
CA TYR A 61 0.38 -18.99 -4.11
C TYR A 61 1.88 -18.81 -4.36
N THR A 62 2.25 -17.64 -4.84
CA THR A 62 3.66 -17.27 -5.04
C THR A 62 3.92 -15.89 -4.44
N GLU A 63 4.97 -15.81 -3.63
CA GLU A 63 5.46 -14.57 -3.06
C GLU A 63 6.75 -14.17 -3.76
N LEU A 64 6.74 -13.01 -4.41
CA LEU A 64 7.91 -12.38 -5.01
C LEU A 64 8.48 -11.36 -4.03
N LYS A 65 9.79 -11.26 -3.98
CA LYS A 65 10.52 -10.30 -3.14
C LYS A 65 11.54 -9.53 -3.98
N PRO A 66 11.91 -8.31 -3.58
CA PRO A 66 13.05 -7.64 -4.19
C PRO A 66 14.34 -8.40 -3.90
N GLU A 67 15.30 -8.36 -4.82
CA GLU A 67 16.64 -8.96 -4.61
C GLU A 67 17.32 -8.44 -3.35
N ARG A 68 17.09 -7.18 -3.02
CA ARG A 68 17.63 -6.51 -1.84
C ARG A 68 16.51 -5.94 -0.99
N PRO A 69 16.68 -5.91 0.34
CA PRO A 69 15.72 -5.31 1.22
C PRO A 69 15.44 -3.86 0.85
N PHE A 70 14.19 -3.43 0.97
CA PHE A 70 13.78 -2.04 0.77
C PHE A 70 14.68 -1.04 1.51
N LEU A 71 14.99 -1.32 2.77
CA LEU A 71 15.80 -0.45 3.61
C LEU A 71 17.25 -0.32 3.12
N TYR A 72 17.83 -1.38 2.53
CA TYR A 72 19.14 -1.29 1.93
C TYR A 72 19.16 -0.26 0.78
N ASP A 73 18.22 -0.35 -0.14
CA ASP A 73 18.13 0.60 -1.25
C ASP A 73 17.80 2.03 -0.75
N MET A 74 17.02 2.15 0.31
CA MET A 74 16.63 3.44 0.88
C MET A 74 17.77 4.13 1.62
N LEU A 75 18.62 3.39 2.37
CA LEU A 75 19.54 3.95 3.34
C LEU A 75 21.04 3.74 2.99
N GLU A 76 21.38 2.62 2.36
CA GLU A 76 22.77 2.15 2.31
C GLU A 76 23.36 2.08 0.90
N LYS A 77 22.54 1.81 -0.11
CA LYS A 77 23.00 1.62 -1.48
C LYS A 77 23.81 2.82 -1.97
N PRO A 78 25.05 2.65 -2.46
CA PRO A 78 25.80 3.75 -3.09
C PRO A 78 25.02 4.27 -4.31
N VAL A 79 24.77 5.57 -4.34
CA VAL A 79 24.05 6.25 -5.42
C VAL A 79 24.82 7.48 -5.83
N GLU A 80 25.00 7.67 -7.14
CA GLU A 80 25.50 8.89 -7.71
C GLU A 80 24.35 9.78 -8.19
N SER A 81 24.34 11.03 -7.80
CA SER A 81 23.37 12.01 -8.29
C SER A 81 24.04 13.32 -8.73
N LYS A 82 23.46 13.97 -9.74
CA LYS A 82 23.98 15.24 -10.26
C LYS A 82 24.03 16.37 -9.21
N GLN A 83 23.15 16.29 -8.19
CA GLN A 83 23.03 17.34 -7.16
C GLN A 83 23.93 17.10 -5.94
N LYS A 84 24.14 15.82 -5.57
CA LYS A 84 24.83 15.44 -4.32
C LYS A 84 26.15 14.69 -4.54
N GLY A 85 26.50 14.36 -5.79
CA GLY A 85 27.59 13.43 -6.06
C GLY A 85 27.29 12.04 -5.53
N MET A 86 28.33 11.34 -5.05
CA MET A 86 28.21 10.04 -4.40
C MET A 86 27.60 10.18 -3.01
N HIS A 87 26.55 9.41 -2.73
CA HIS A 87 25.90 9.35 -1.41
C HIS A 87 25.25 7.98 -1.19
N ASN A 88 24.88 7.69 0.04
CA ASN A 88 24.24 6.44 0.40
C ASN A 88 22.70 6.59 0.36
N GLY A 89 22.07 5.56 -0.19
CA GLY A 89 20.61 5.41 -0.25
C GLY A 89 19.90 6.40 -1.15
N TYR A 90 18.74 5.97 -1.67
CA TYR A 90 17.85 6.86 -2.43
C TYR A 90 17.05 7.82 -1.54
N GLY A 91 16.97 7.55 -0.23
CA GLY A 91 16.13 8.29 0.71
C GLY A 91 14.63 8.12 0.45
N TRP A 92 13.84 9.05 0.91
CA TRP A 92 12.40 9.07 0.69
C TRP A 92 12.04 9.18 -0.79
N CYS A 93 11.12 8.33 -1.26
CA CYS A 93 10.69 8.26 -2.64
C CYS A 93 9.23 8.72 -2.77
N GLY A 94 9.03 9.99 -3.10
CA GLY A 94 7.72 10.55 -3.41
C GLY A 94 7.30 10.33 -4.86
N GLY A 95 6.03 10.57 -5.18
CA GLY A 95 5.48 10.36 -6.53
C GLY A 95 5.44 8.90 -6.94
N VAL A 96 6.05 8.56 -8.08
CA VAL A 96 6.18 7.15 -8.52
C VAL A 96 7.27 6.47 -7.72
N CYS A 97 6.87 5.66 -6.74
CA CYS A 97 7.79 4.95 -5.85
C CYS A 97 8.60 3.89 -6.59
N ARG A 98 9.93 3.90 -6.41
CA ARG A 98 10.85 2.92 -7.04
C ARG A 98 10.52 1.50 -6.62
N TRP A 99 10.20 1.28 -5.34
CA TRP A 99 10.00 -0.04 -4.74
C TRP A 99 8.56 -0.52 -4.83
N GLY A 100 7.65 0.25 -4.25
CA GLY A 100 6.23 -0.11 -4.15
C GLY A 100 5.46 0.02 -5.45
N THR A 101 6.02 0.66 -6.48
CA THR A 101 5.37 0.81 -7.79
C THR A 101 6.24 0.24 -8.90
N THR A 102 7.39 0.86 -9.19
CA THR A 102 8.18 0.50 -10.38
C THR A 102 8.77 -0.90 -10.29
N ALA A 103 9.47 -1.23 -9.20
CA ALA A 103 10.09 -2.54 -9.03
C ALA A 103 9.04 -3.65 -8.91
N LYS A 104 7.97 -3.39 -8.13
CA LYS A 104 6.84 -4.30 -8.01
C LYS A 104 6.19 -4.61 -9.36
N GLN A 105 5.89 -3.58 -10.15
CA GLN A 105 5.25 -3.75 -11.45
C GLN A 105 6.17 -4.52 -12.39
N LYS A 106 7.47 -4.17 -12.46
CA LYS A 106 8.45 -4.86 -13.29
C LYS A 106 8.52 -6.35 -12.95
N ALA A 107 8.68 -6.69 -11.67
CA ALA A 107 8.77 -8.09 -11.24
C ALA A 107 7.50 -8.90 -11.56
N LEU A 108 6.32 -8.31 -11.37
CA LEU A 108 5.05 -8.96 -11.71
C LEU A 108 4.88 -9.16 -13.22
N ASP A 109 5.26 -8.17 -14.03
CA ASP A 109 5.16 -8.25 -15.49
C ASP A 109 6.16 -9.26 -16.08
N GLU A 110 7.39 -9.32 -15.56
CA GLU A 110 8.40 -10.32 -15.91
C GLU A 110 7.93 -11.73 -15.56
N TYR A 111 7.40 -11.92 -14.36
CA TYR A 111 6.87 -13.20 -13.91
C TYR A 111 5.67 -13.66 -14.78
N ALA A 112 4.74 -12.75 -15.08
CA ALA A 112 3.60 -13.02 -15.95
C ALA A 112 4.03 -13.41 -17.37
N THR A 113 5.05 -12.71 -17.90
CA THR A 113 5.61 -12.99 -19.23
C THR A 113 6.23 -14.38 -19.30
N GLN A 114 7.04 -14.76 -18.31
CA GLN A 114 7.64 -16.09 -18.21
C GLN A 114 6.60 -17.20 -18.19
N LYS A 115 5.47 -16.95 -17.54
CA LYS A 115 4.32 -17.88 -17.45
C LYS A 115 3.40 -17.82 -18.66
N ARG A 116 3.55 -16.84 -19.55
CA ARG A 116 2.59 -16.53 -20.62
C ARG A 116 1.16 -16.41 -20.09
N ALA A 117 1.03 -15.74 -18.93
CA ALA A 117 -0.20 -15.70 -18.17
C ALA A 117 -1.13 -14.56 -18.60
N THR A 118 -2.44 -14.81 -18.54
CA THR A 118 -3.43 -13.73 -18.38
C THR A 118 -3.45 -13.27 -16.95
N VAL A 119 -3.38 -11.96 -16.71
CA VAL A 119 -3.25 -11.38 -15.36
C VAL A 119 -4.53 -10.65 -14.94
N TYR A 120 -5.14 -11.07 -13.85
CA TYR A 120 -6.21 -10.32 -13.20
C TYR A 120 -5.64 -9.26 -12.28
N ILE A 121 -6.11 -8.02 -12.40
CA ILE A 121 -5.68 -6.87 -11.61
C ILE A 121 -6.89 -6.22 -10.94
N GLY A 122 -6.85 -6.07 -9.62
CA GLY A 122 -7.89 -5.42 -8.82
C GLY A 122 -7.84 -3.90 -8.96
N ILE A 123 -8.42 -3.37 -10.03
CA ILE A 123 -8.69 -1.94 -10.21
C ILE A 123 -10.21 -1.77 -10.16
N ALA A 124 -10.68 -0.98 -9.19
CA ALA A 124 -12.09 -0.71 -9.01
C ALA A 124 -12.65 0.19 -10.12
N LYS A 125 -13.96 0.10 -10.37
CA LYS A 125 -14.64 0.83 -11.45
C LYS A 125 -14.48 2.34 -11.35
N ASP A 126 -14.39 2.89 -10.15
CA ASP A 126 -14.25 4.32 -9.89
C ASP A 126 -12.79 4.83 -9.90
N GLU A 127 -11.80 3.95 -10.06
CA GLU A 127 -10.39 4.34 -10.28
C GLU A 127 -10.12 4.75 -11.74
N THR A 128 -10.92 5.66 -12.29
CA THR A 128 -10.93 6.04 -13.71
C THR A 128 -9.56 6.48 -14.24
N LYS A 129 -8.75 7.18 -13.44
CA LYS A 129 -7.38 7.62 -13.83
C LYS A 129 -6.44 6.45 -14.11
N ARG A 130 -6.68 5.28 -13.51
CA ARG A 130 -5.89 4.06 -13.75
C ARG A 130 -6.39 3.33 -14.98
N LEU A 131 -7.69 3.40 -15.26
CA LEU A 131 -8.33 2.72 -16.40
C LEU A 131 -8.08 3.41 -17.75
N ILE A 132 -7.80 4.72 -17.75
CA ILE A 132 -7.48 5.48 -18.98
C ILE A 132 -6.11 5.11 -19.56
N LYS A 133 -5.20 4.55 -18.74
CA LYS A 133 -3.89 4.12 -19.23
C LYS A 133 -4.05 2.94 -20.19
N LYS A 134 -3.18 2.89 -21.24
CA LYS A 134 -3.15 1.77 -22.17
C LYS A 134 -3.06 0.44 -21.42
N ILE A 135 -4.12 -0.34 -21.51
CA ILE A 135 -4.18 -1.66 -20.88
C ILE A 135 -3.54 -2.67 -21.85
N GLU A 136 -2.61 -3.44 -21.33
CA GLU A 136 -1.98 -4.51 -22.08
C GLU A 136 -3.00 -5.66 -22.27
N HIS A 137 -3.03 -6.25 -23.46
CA HIS A 137 -4.06 -7.24 -23.85
C HIS A 137 -4.16 -8.47 -22.93
N TYR A 138 -3.08 -8.81 -22.22
CA TYR A 138 -3.05 -9.92 -21.27
C TYR A 138 -3.53 -9.54 -19.86
N LYS A 139 -3.79 -8.25 -19.60
CA LYS A 139 -4.31 -7.76 -18.31
C LYS A 139 -5.83 -7.63 -18.36
N LYS A 140 -6.51 -8.12 -17.35
CA LYS A 140 -7.97 -8.09 -17.19
C LYS A 140 -8.34 -7.39 -15.87
N HIS A 141 -9.47 -6.71 -15.87
CA HIS A 141 -9.97 -5.94 -14.75
C HIS A 141 -11.37 -6.41 -14.30
N PRO A 142 -11.48 -7.57 -13.63
CA PRO A 142 -12.79 -8.16 -13.31
C PRO A 142 -13.69 -7.24 -12.47
N LEU A 143 -13.12 -6.42 -11.59
CA LEU A 143 -13.92 -5.47 -10.77
C LEU A 143 -14.66 -4.45 -11.63
N VAL A 144 -14.07 -4.04 -12.76
CA VAL A 144 -14.73 -3.14 -13.72
C VAL A 144 -15.88 -3.86 -14.42
N ASP A 145 -15.65 -5.09 -14.86
CA ASP A 145 -16.68 -5.92 -15.51
C ASP A 145 -17.87 -6.16 -14.57
N TRP A 146 -17.61 -6.37 -13.28
CA TRP A 146 -18.62 -6.53 -12.23
C TRP A 146 -19.24 -5.20 -11.75
N GLY A 147 -18.72 -4.06 -12.19
CA GLY A 147 -19.21 -2.75 -11.78
C GLY A 147 -18.85 -2.35 -10.34
N MET A 148 -17.94 -3.07 -9.67
CA MET A 148 -17.55 -2.86 -8.28
C MET A 148 -16.69 -1.61 -8.11
N LYS A 149 -17.12 -0.74 -7.18
CA LYS A 149 -16.36 0.43 -6.73
C LYS A 149 -15.49 0.08 -5.51
N GLU A 150 -14.57 0.96 -5.15
CA GLU A 150 -13.68 0.76 -4.00
C GLU A 150 -14.45 0.46 -2.71
N LYS A 151 -15.57 1.16 -2.46
CA LYS A 151 -16.42 0.91 -1.29
C LYS A 151 -17.10 -0.46 -1.32
N ASP A 152 -17.51 -0.92 -2.52
CA ASP A 152 -18.17 -2.21 -2.69
C ASP A 152 -17.17 -3.35 -2.44
N CYS A 153 -15.92 -3.16 -2.85
CA CYS A 153 -14.83 -4.10 -2.58
C CYS A 153 -14.57 -4.26 -1.07
N LEU A 154 -14.52 -3.13 -0.34
CA LEU A 154 -14.33 -3.15 1.12
C LEU A 154 -15.48 -3.88 1.80
N GLN A 155 -16.72 -3.50 1.50
CA GLN A 155 -17.91 -4.10 2.07
C GLN A 155 -17.97 -5.60 1.80
N TYR A 156 -17.71 -6.02 0.55
CA TYR A 156 -17.68 -7.42 0.16
C TYR A 156 -16.63 -8.23 0.94
N CYS A 157 -15.44 -7.67 1.15
CA CYS A 157 -14.42 -8.32 1.97
C CYS A 157 -14.86 -8.48 3.43
N ILE A 158 -15.47 -7.44 4.02
CA ILE A 158 -15.98 -7.47 5.40
C ILE A 158 -17.06 -8.55 5.54
N GLU A 159 -18.01 -8.65 4.61
CA GLU A 159 -19.05 -9.67 4.59
C GLU A 159 -18.49 -11.10 4.49
N LYS A 160 -17.33 -11.28 3.83
CA LYS A 160 -16.58 -12.54 3.80
C LYS A 160 -15.67 -12.73 5.02
N GLY A 161 -15.75 -11.83 6.00
CA GLY A 161 -15.01 -11.90 7.26
C GLY A 161 -13.57 -11.40 7.20
N TYR A 162 -13.18 -10.66 6.17
CA TYR A 162 -11.84 -10.06 6.06
C TYR A 162 -11.87 -8.60 6.55
N CYS A 163 -11.03 -8.29 7.55
CA CYS A 163 -10.92 -6.98 8.15
C CYS A 163 -9.43 -6.66 8.39
N TRP A 164 -9.01 -5.46 8.02
CA TRP A 164 -7.61 -5.01 8.16
C TRP A 164 -7.39 -4.36 9.53
N ASP A 165 -7.47 -5.20 10.55
CA ASP A 165 -7.21 -4.76 11.93
C ASP A 165 -5.70 -4.70 12.21
N GLU A 166 -5.29 -3.59 12.83
CA GLU A 166 -3.92 -3.34 13.29
C GLU A 166 -3.97 -2.96 14.78
N ASN A 167 -3.88 -3.97 15.64
CA ASN A 167 -3.96 -3.80 17.10
C ASN A 167 -5.25 -3.12 17.59
N GLY A 168 -6.39 -3.52 17.05
CA GLY A 168 -7.71 -2.96 17.40
C GLY A 168 -8.10 -1.73 16.58
N VAL A 169 -7.29 -1.34 15.58
CA VAL A 169 -7.59 -0.23 14.68
C VAL A 169 -7.85 -0.76 13.27
N GLU A 170 -9.07 -0.57 12.78
CA GLU A 170 -9.41 -0.91 11.40
C GLU A 170 -8.76 0.10 10.44
N LEU A 171 -7.84 -0.36 9.57
CA LEU A 171 -7.01 0.54 8.77
C LEU A 171 -7.80 1.37 7.75
N TYR A 172 -8.84 0.83 7.12
CA TYR A 172 -9.64 1.57 6.15
C TYR A 172 -10.58 2.60 6.79
N SER A 173 -10.75 2.59 8.13
CA SER A 173 -11.46 3.66 8.84
C SER A 173 -10.60 4.92 8.99
N ILE A 174 -9.28 4.78 8.95
CA ILE A 174 -8.32 5.86 9.21
C ILE A 174 -7.41 6.20 8.02
N LEU A 175 -7.34 5.33 7.02
CA LEU A 175 -6.50 5.49 5.83
C LEU A 175 -7.34 5.37 4.56
N ASP A 176 -7.18 6.28 3.63
CA ASP A 176 -7.80 6.20 2.30
C ASP A 176 -7.26 4.99 1.52
N ARG A 177 -5.97 4.68 1.74
CA ARG A 177 -5.28 3.53 1.12
C ARG A 177 -4.37 2.82 2.12
N VAL A 178 -4.55 1.53 2.25
CA VAL A 178 -3.60 0.66 2.95
C VAL A 178 -2.47 0.31 1.98
N SER A 179 -1.42 1.12 2.03
CA SER A 179 -0.14 0.97 1.31
C SER A 179 0.98 0.74 2.32
N CYS A 180 2.24 0.67 1.89
CA CYS A 180 3.37 0.58 2.83
C CYS A 180 3.22 1.59 3.97
N TRP A 181 3.51 1.16 5.21
CA TRP A 181 3.38 2.04 6.39
C TRP A 181 4.25 3.31 6.28
N CYS A 182 5.40 3.23 5.59
CA CYS A 182 6.33 4.35 5.37
C CYS A 182 6.10 5.12 4.04
N CYS A 183 4.93 5.01 3.43
CA CYS A 183 4.68 5.63 2.13
C CYS A 183 4.62 7.16 2.23
N CYS A 184 5.55 7.86 1.55
CA CYS A 184 5.54 9.32 1.50
C CYS A 184 4.40 9.92 0.66
N ASN A 185 3.64 9.11 -0.07
CA ASN A 185 2.45 9.58 -0.79
C ASN A 185 1.19 9.66 0.09
N LYS A 186 1.26 9.23 1.35
CA LYS A 186 0.17 9.45 2.31
C LYS A 186 -0.11 10.94 2.47
N ASN A 187 -1.39 11.31 2.52
CA ASN A 187 -1.78 12.69 2.76
C ASN A 187 -1.61 13.08 4.24
N LYS A 188 -1.81 14.37 4.56
CA LYS A 188 -1.65 14.87 5.93
C LYS A 188 -2.60 14.19 6.92
N LYS A 189 -3.85 13.96 6.53
CA LYS A 189 -4.87 13.31 7.36
C LYS A 189 -4.45 11.86 7.68
N GLU A 190 -3.99 11.11 6.69
CA GLU A 190 -3.50 9.74 6.91
C GLU A 190 -2.28 9.70 7.83
N LEU A 191 -1.33 10.65 7.68
CA LEU A 191 -0.16 10.75 8.56
C LEU A 191 -0.55 11.14 10.00
N TYR A 192 -1.51 12.06 10.16
CA TYR A 192 -2.08 12.39 11.46
C TYR A 192 -2.76 11.19 12.13
N ASN A 193 -3.53 10.43 11.36
CA ASN A 193 -4.21 9.23 11.85
C ASN A 193 -3.20 8.13 12.24
N ILE A 194 -2.09 7.97 11.50
CA ILE A 194 -1.01 7.05 11.88
C ILE A 194 -0.36 7.50 13.19
N TRP A 195 -0.07 8.79 13.34
CA TRP A 195 0.48 9.34 14.58
C TRP A 195 -0.45 9.08 15.78
N LEU A 196 -1.75 9.30 15.59
CA LEU A 196 -2.74 9.22 16.68
C LEU A 196 -3.10 7.77 17.06
N HIS A 197 -3.27 6.89 16.07
CA HIS A 197 -3.85 5.56 16.26
C HIS A 197 -2.84 4.42 16.12
N LEU A 198 -1.69 4.65 15.49
CA LEU A 198 -0.69 3.63 15.18
C LEU A 198 0.71 4.07 15.65
N PRO A 199 0.90 4.34 16.95
CA PRO A 199 2.15 4.91 17.48
C PRO A 199 3.37 4.05 17.17
N GLN A 200 3.23 2.72 17.09
CA GLN A 200 4.31 1.80 16.72
C GLN A 200 4.86 2.06 15.31
N TYR A 201 4.01 2.47 14.36
CA TYR A 201 4.46 2.83 13.01
C TYR A 201 5.00 4.26 12.96
N TRP A 202 4.47 5.16 13.79
CA TRP A 202 5.00 6.51 13.90
C TRP A 202 6.43 6.52 14.43
N GLU A 203 6.73 5.72 15.47
CA GLU A 203 8.09 5.55 15.98
C GLU A 203 9.03 5.01 14.89
N ARG A 204 8.61 4.01 14.12
CA ARG A 204 9.39 3.51 12.98
C ARG A 204 9.64 4.58 11.92
N LEU A 205 8.68 5.49 11.68
CA LEU A 205 8.89 6.64 10.78
C LEU A 205 9.94 7.61 11.33
N LYS A 206 9.94 7.87 12.65
CA LYS A 206 10.98 8.69 13.29
C LYS A 206 12.37 8.05 13.20
N GLU A 207 12.47 6.75 13.41
CA GLU A 207 13.72 6.00 13.25
C GLU A 207 14.26 6.08 11.80
N LEU A 208 13.40 6.00 10.79
CA LEU A 208 13.81 6.19 9.40
C LEU A 208 14.24 7.63 9.13
N GLN A 209 13.48 8.61 9.63
CA GLN A 209 13.81 10.02 9.44
C GLN A 209 15.14 10.40 10.11
N SER A 210 15.48 9.82 11.26
CA SER A 210 16.75 10.08 11.93
C SER A 210 17.99 9.64 11.14
N LYS A 211 17.80 8.72 10.17
CA LYS A 211 18.84 8.21 9.26
C LYS A 211 18.90 8.95 7.92
N LEU A 212 18.03 9.93 7.70
CA LEU A 212 17.86 10.60 6.43
C LEU A 212 17.81 12.12 6.60
N ASP A 213 18.72 12.83 5.95
CA ASP A 213 18.72 14.30 5.90
C ASP A 213 17.51 14.87 5.17
N ARG A 214 17.06 14.15 4.12
CA ARG A 214 15.91 14.59 3.33
C ARG A 214 14.61 14.39 4.12
N PRO A 215 13.77 15.43 4.24
CA PRO A 215 12.48 15.28 4.89
C PRO A 215 11.55 14.34 4.10
N MET A 216 10.74 13.55 4.82
CA MET A 216 9.79 12.61 4.24
C MET A 216 8.83 13.32 3.26
N LYS A 217 8.32 14.49 3.65
CA LYS A 217 7.37 15.26 2.85
C LYS A 217 7.48 16.74 3.22
N GLN A 218 7.27 17.62 2.26
CA GLN A 218 7.18 19.05 2.53
C GLN A 218 5.71 19.46 2.55
N PHE A 219 5.24 19.97 3.67
CA PHE A 219 3.96 20.63 3.81
C PHE A 219 4.18 22.12 4.05
N CYS A 220 3.38 22.96 3.41
CA CYS A 220 3.27 24.36 3.75
C CYS A 220 1.98 24.59 4.51
N ASN A 221 2.08 25.13 5.72
CA ASN A 221 0.94 25.56 6.50
C ASN A 221 1.11 27.04 6.83
N LYS A 222 0.12 27.89 6.52
CA LYS A 222 0.16 29.34 6.79
C LYS A 222 0.35 29.65 8.27
N LYS A 223 -0.14 28.76 9.18
CA LYS A 223 -0.05 28.94 10.63
C LYS A 223 1.27 28.42 11.22
N TYR A 224 1.80 27.31 10.70
CA TYR A 224 2.95 26.62 11.28
C TYR A 224 4.20 26.64 10.40
N GLY A 225 4.16 27.37 9.26
CA GLY A 225 5.27 27.45 8.33
C GLY A 225 5.46 26.19 7.49
N HIS A 226 6.71 25.96 7.04
CA HIS A 226 7.08 24.75 6.32
C HIS A 226 7.51 23.67 7.30
N TYR A 227 6.88 22.52 7.24
CA TYR A 227 7.33 21.32 7.94
C TYR A 227 7.30 20.13 6.97
N GLY A 228 8.21 19.20 7.15
CA GLY A 228 8.34 18.12 6.20
C GLY A 228 9.05 16.89 6.73
N ASN A 229 9.87 17.03 7.75
CA ASN A 229 10.39 15.88 8.44
C ASN A 229 9.36 15.36 9.47
N VAL A 230 9.52 14.11 9.87
CA VAL A 230 8.56 13.43 10.76
C VAL A 230 8.47 14.11 12.13
N PHE A 231 9.58 14.67 12.64
CA PHE A 231 9.62 15.35 13.94
C PHE A 231 8.87 16.68 13.91
N ASP A 232 8.97 17.44 12.83
CA ASP A 232 8.23 18.70 12.67
C ASP A 232 6.74 18.43 12.49
N MET A 233 6.39 17.34 11.78
CA MET A 233 4.99 16.90 11.66
C MET A 233 4.42 16.50 13.02
N GLU A 234 5.18 15.79 13.85
CA GLU A 234 4.73 15.38 15.18
C GLU A 234 4.39 16.58 16.06
N LYS A 235 5.23 17.61 16.08
CA LYS A 235 4.94 18.86 16.82
C LYS A 235 3.65 19.51 16.32
N ALA A 236 3.49 19.63 14.99
CA ALA A 236 2.29 20.21 14.43
C ALA A 236 1.02 19.38 14.70
N PHE A 237 1.14 18.06 14.77
CA PHE A 237 0.03 17.17 15.10
C PHE A 237 -0.36 17.27 16.58
N LEU A 238 0.61 17.37 17.46
CA LEU A 238 0.38 17.60 18.90
C LEU A 238 -0.37 18.92 19.12
N ASP A 239 0.06 20.01 18.48
CA ASP A 239 -0.61 21.31 18.57
C ASP A 239 -2.06 21.25 18.07
N MET A 240 -2.29 20.55 16.96
CA MET A 240 -3.64 20.33 16.44
C MET A 240 -4.52 19.55 17.41
N PHE A 241 -3.98 18.52 18.02
CA PHE A 241 -4.69 17.67 18.97
C PHE A 241 -5.08 18.44 20.25
N ILE A 242 -4.16 19.25 20.78
CA ILE A 242 -4.41 20.09 21.96
C ILE A 242 -5.51 21.12 21.67
N GLN A 243 -5.48 21.77 20.50
CA GLN A 243 -6.51 22.74 20.11
C GLN A 243 -7.89 22.11 19.99
N GLN A 244 -8.00 20.92 19.35
CA GLN A 244 -9.25 20.20 19.23
C GLN A 244 -9.85 19.82 20.60
N LYS A 245 -9.00 19.48 21.59
CA LYS A 245 -9.47 19.17 22.95
C LYS A 245 -9.86 20.43 23.74
N GLY A 246 -9.20 21.57 23.51
CA GLY A 246 -9.52 22.84 24.14
C GLY A 246 -10.90 23.39 23.70
N GLU A 247 -11.21 23.28 22.41
CA GLU A 247 -12.50 23.72 21.83
C GLU A 247 -13.70 22.88 22.33
N VAL A 248 -13.47 21.63 22.75
CA VAL A 248 -14.54 20.76 23.29
C VAL A 248 -14.87 21.08 24.75
N ASN A 249 -13.90 21.63 25.51
CA ASN A 249 -14.12 21.98 26.93
C ASN A 249 -14.70 23.38 27.15
N ASP A 250 -14.68 24.25 26.16
CA ASP A 250 -15.22 25.62 26.24
C ASP A 250 -16.69 25.71 25.74
N GLY A 251 -17.33 24.58 25.43
CA GLY A 251 -18.68 24.51 24.86
C GLY A 251 -19.74 23.85 25.76
N ASP A 252 -19.44 23.60 27.05
CA ASP A 252 -20.41 23.08 28.04
C ASP A 252 -20.85 24.20 29.04
#